data_b8506b081ac2d7e3db532a4f6185f807
#
_entry.id   b8506b081ac2d7e3db532a4f6185f807
#
_cell.length_a   1.000
_cell.length_b   1.000
_cell.length_c   1.000
_cell.angle_alpha   90.00
_cell.angle_beta   90.00
_cell.angle_gamma   90.00
#
_symmetry.space_group_name_H-M   'P 1'
#
loop_
_entity.id
_entity.type
_entity.pdbx_description
1 polymer ?
#
loop_
_entity_poly.entity_id
_entity_poly.type
_entity_poly.pdbx_seq_one_letter_code
_entity_poly.pdbx_strand_id
1 'polypeptide(L)'
;LLLLGVPGTGKTWVSEHLAAAISGDSTLLVQSTAGTTEEVIRYGWNYASLIARGPTAEALVPSPIMTAMRDGKVARVEELTRIPSDVQDALITILSEKLLPVPELGEAVQAVKGFNVIATANDRDRGINDLSSALKRRFNTVVLPLPATAEEEVTIVSRRVADLSRALELPAELPAADEIRRVVTIFRELRAGLTEDGRAKVKSPSGTLSTGEAISVVNSGLALAAHFGDGRLAPSDLAAGLTGAIIKDPVQDA
;
A
#
# COMPACT_ATOMS: atom_id res chain seq x y z
N LEU A 1 -13.71 4.52 -3.44
CA LEU A 1 -13.29 3.13 -3.60
C LEU A 1 -12.47 2.70 -2.39
N LEU A 2 -12.73 1.51 -1.84
CA LEU A 2 -11.92 0.90 -0.77
C LEU A 2 -11.33 -0.41 -1.30
N LEU A 3 -10.00 -0.49 -1.30
CA LEU A 3 -9.26 -1.69 -1.67
C LEU A 3 -8.91 -2.46 -0.39
N LEU A 4 -9.47 -3.65 -0.24
CA LEU A 4 -9.18 -4.57 0.87
C LEU A 4 -8.30 -5.72 0.39
N GLY A 5 -7.55 -6.32 1.29
CA GLY A 5 -6.76 -7.53 1.01
C GLY A 5 -5.63 -7.70 2.02
N VAL A 6 -5.01 -8.87 2.00
CA VAL A 6 -3.86 -9.14 2.85
C VAL A 6 -2.66 -8.24 2.47
N PRO A 7 -1.69 -8.03 3.37
CA PRO A 7 -0.47 -7.31 3.04
C PRO A 7 0.19 -7.85 1.77
N GLY A 8 0.75 -6.96 0.94
CA GLY A 8 1.51 -7.34 -0.25
C GLY A 8 0.71 -7.79 -1.47
N THR A 9 -0.62 -7.64 -1.48
CA THR A 9 -1.47 -7.89 -2.68
C THR A 9 -1.45 -6.75 -3.72
N GLY A 10 -0.62 -5.72 -3.51
CA GLY A 10 -0.48 -4.63 -4.47
C GLY A 10 -1.53 -3.52 -4.35
N LYS A 11 -2.26 -3.42 -3.22
CA LYS A 11 -3.28 -2.38 -3.00
C LYS A 11 -2.76 -0.96 -3.26
N THR A 12 -1.62 -0.62 -2.68
CA THR A 12 -0.97 0.69 -2.86
C THR A 12 -0.59 0.93 -4.32
N TRP A 13 -0.06 -0.08 -5.00
CA TRP A 13 0.26 0.01 -6.42
C TRP A 13 -0.98 0.27 -7.28
N VAL A 14 -2.07 -0.45 -7.00
CA VAL A 14 -3.35 -0.27 -7.71
C VAL A 14 -3.92 1.12 -7.43
N SER A 15 -3.94 1.57 -6.17
CA SER A 15 -4.46 2.90 -5.80
C SER A 15 -3.68 4.03 -6.49
N GLU A 16 -2.36 3.92 -6.56
CA GLU A 16 -1.48 4.88 -7.22
C GLU A 16 -1.77 4.99 -8.71
N HIS A 17 -1.79 3.85 -9.40
CA HIS A 17 -2.01 3.82 -10.84
C HIS A 17 -3.43 4.24 -11.22
N LEU A 18 -4.44 3.88 -10.42
CA LEU A 18 -5.81 4.34 -10.62
C LEU A 18 -5.93 5.85 -10.44
N ALA A 19 -5.34 6.43 -9.38
CA ALA A 19 -5.36 7.86 -9.16
C ALA A 19 -4.68 8.61 -10.31
N ALA A 20 -3.49 8.15 -10.74
CA ALA A 20 -2.78 8.71 -11.88
C ALA A 20 -3.61 8.61 -13.18
N ALA A 21 -4.21 7.46 -13.46
CA ALA A 21 -5.01 7.25 -14.67
C ALA A 21 -6.30 8.08 -14.71
N ILE A 22 -6.94 8.30 -13.55
CA ILE A 22 -8.23 9.01 -13.46
C ILE A 22 -8.03 10.53 -13.44
N SER A 23 -7.05 11.03 -12.68
CA SER A 23 -6.90 12.47 -12.42
C SER A 23 -5.55 13.05 -12.85
N GLY A 24 -4.68 12.25 -13.48
CA GLY A 24 -3.34 12.67 -13.91
C GLY A 24 -2.35 12.90 -12.77
N ASP A 25 -2.74 12.56 -11.54
CA ASP A 25 -1.96 12.82 -10.33
C ASP A 25 -2.18 11.70 -9.30
N SER A 26 -1.11 11.18 -8.72
CA SER A 26 -1.15 10.17 -7.66
C SER A 26 -0.49 10.64 -6.36
N THR A 27 -0.08 11.91 -6.30
CA THR A 27 0.70 12.46 -5.18
C THR A 27 -0.16 12.98 -4.03
N LEU A 28 -1.46 13.15 -4.23
CA LEU A 28 -2.40 13.59 -3.19
C LEU A 28 -2.68 12.44 -2.22
N LEU A 29 -1.68 12.13 -1.39
CA LEU A 29 -1.61 10.95 -0.54
C LEU A 29 -1.67 11.33 0.94
N VAL A 30 -2.55 10.64 1.68
CA VAL A 30 -2.52 10.52 3.13
C VAL A 30 -2.03 9.12 3.48
N GLN A 31 -0.81 9.02 4.00
CA GLN A 31 -0.30 7.77 4.59
C GLN A 31 -0.74 7.71 6.04
N SER A 32 -1.66 6.81 6.35
CA SER A 32 -2.26 6.72 7.67
C SER A 32 -1.35 6.01 8.68
N THR A 33 -1.39 6.49 9.90
CA THR A 33 -0.70 5.91 11.07
C THR A 33 -1.59 6.00 12.30
N ALA A 34 -1.21 5.36 13.40
CA ALA A 34 -1.90 5.49 14.68
C ALA A 34 -1.85 6.94 15.25
N GLY A 35 -0.90 7.75 14.78
CA GLY A 35 -0.78 9.17 15.15
C GLY A 35 -1.41 10.13 14.12
N THR A 36 -2.17 9.63 13.14
CA THR A 36 -2.85 10.50 12.17
C THR A 36 -3.89 11.34 12.88
N THR A 37 -3.79 12.65 12.74
CA THR A 37 -4.71 13.63 13.34
C THR A 37 -5.77 14.08 12.33
N GLU A 38 -6.82 14.73 12.82
CA GLU A 38 -7.86 15.30 11.97
C GLU A 38 -7.30 16.38 11.01
N GLU A 39 -6.24 17.08 11.40
CA GLU A 39 -5.57 18.08 10.54
C GLU A 39 -4.99 17.46 9.26
N VAL A 40 -4.47 16.23 9.34
CA VAL A 40 -3.94 15.50 8.17
C VAL A 40 -5.06 15.14 7.19
N ILE A 41 -6.27 14.94 7.68
CA ILE A 41 -7.46 14.61 6.87
C ILE A 41 -8.10 15.88 6.29
N ARG A 42 -8.26 16.94 7.10
CA ARG A 42 -8.98 18.14 6.73
C ARG A 42 -8.07 19.26 6.22
N TYR A 43 -7.39 19.93 7.11
CA TYR A 43 -6.45 21.03 6.86
C TYR A 43 -5.71 21.34 8.17
N GLY A 44 -4.55 21.92 8.04
CA GLY A 44 -3.78 22.47 9.15
C GLY A 44 -3.64 23.97 9.06
N TRP A 45 -2.84 24.55 9.95
CA TRP A 45 -2.54 25.95 9.97
C TRP A 45 -1.03 26.21 9.96
N ASN A 46 -0.61 27.22 9.22
CA ASN A 46 0.70 27.82 9.42
C ASN A 46 0.63 28.66 10.71
N TYR A 47 1.11 28.09 11.81
CA TYR A 47 1.01 28.70 13.14
C TYR A 47 1.68 30.08 13.24
N ALA A 48 2.78 30.31 12.51
CA ALA A 48 3.43 31.62 12.47
C ALA A 48 2.53 32.68 11.86
N SER A 49 1.86 32.36 10.75
CA SER A 49 0.88 33.23 10.10
C SER A 49 -0.38 33.39 10.94
N LEU A 50 -0.85 32.31 11.56
CA LEU A 50 -2.05 32.33 12.43
C LEU A 50 -1.85 33.26 13.64
N ILE A 51 -0.68 33.21 14.29
CA ILE A 51 -0.37 34.08 15.41
C ILE A 51 -0.23 35.54 14.96
N ALA A 52 0.36 35.78 13.80
CA ALA A 52 0.63 37.15 13.31
C ALA A 52 -0.61 37.84 12.75
N ARG A 53 -1.54 37.11 12.13
CA ARG A 53 -2.64 37.68 11.31
C ARG A 53 -4.03 37.13 11.66
N GLY A 54 -4.11 36.15 12.57
CA GLY A 54 -5.34 35.42 12.82
C GLY A 54 -5.65 34.37 11.75
N PRO A 55 -6.83 33.72 11.83
CA PRO A 55 -7.26 32.73 10.85
C PRO A 55 -7.60 33.41 9.52
N THR A 56 -6.72 33.23 8.53
CA THR A 56 -6.88 33.73 7.16
C THR A 56 -6.70 32.60 6.16
N ALA A 57 -7.18 32.80 4.94
CA ALA A 57 -7.02 31.81 3.88
C ALA A 57 -5.54 31.52 3.55
N GLU A 58 -4.65 32.51 3.72
CA GLU A 58 -3.19 32.36 3.51
C GLU A 58 -2.52 31.58 4.64
N ALA A 59 -3.09 31.58 5.84
CA ALA A 59 -2.58 30.81 6.98
C ALA A 59 -3.05 29.35 6.94
N LEU A 60 -4.08 29.03 6.16
CA LEU A 60 -4.61 27.69 6.02
C LEU A 60 -3.70 26.82 5.15
N VAL A 61 -3.34 25.64 5.67
CA VAL A 61 -2.55 24.64 4.96
C VAL A 61 -3.47 23.48 4.55
N PRO A 62 -3.81 23.35 3.27
CA PRO A 62 -4.74 22.31 2.83
C PRO A 62 -4.10 20.92 2.96
N SER A 63 -4.90 19.93 3.39
CA SER A 63 -4.52 18.54 3.31
C SER A 63 -4.51 18.05 1.85
N PRO A 64 -3.94 16.87 1.56
CA PRO A 64 -4.07 16.24 0.25
C PRO A 64 -5.53 16.03 -0.17
N ILE A 65 -6.43 15.74 0.79
CA ILE A 65 -7.86 15.57 0.53
C ILE A 65 -8.51 16.91 0.17
N MET A 66 -8.24 17.95 0.93
CA MET A 66 -8.77 19.30 0.63
C MET A 66 -8.27 19.80 -0.72
N THR A 67 -7.00 19.55 -1.05
CA THR A 67 -6.43 19.87 -2.36
C THR A 67 -7.15 19.10 -3.47
N ALA A 68 -7.36 17.80 -3.29
CA ALA A 68 -8.11 16.99 -4.26
C ALA A 68 -9.55 17.50 -4.44
N MET A 69 -10.22 17.93 -3.35
CA MET A 69 -11.57 18.51 -3.43
C MET A 69 -11.60 19.79 -4.27
N ARG A 70 -10.62 20.68 -4.07
CA ARG A 70 -10.52 21.95 -4.82
C ARG A 70 -10.21 21.75 -6.30
N ASP A 71 -9.37 20.76 -6.61
CA ASP A 71 -8.85 20.52 -7.95
C ASP A 71 -9.66 19.49 -8.75
N GLY A 72 -10.68 18.85 -8.15
CA GLY A 72 -11.45 17.79 -8.79
C GLY A 72 -10.60 16.52 -9.06
N LYS A 73 -9.65 16.20 -8.19
CA LYS A 73 -8.72 15.08 -8.32
C LYS A 73 -9.08 13.93 -7.40
N VAL A 74 -8.32 12.82 -7.51
CA VAL A 74 -8.40 11.67 -6.63
C VAL A 74 -7.43 11.83 -5.47
N ALA A 75 -7.94 11.81 -4.23
CA ALA A 75 -7.12 11.66 -3.04
C ALA A 75 -6.93 10.17 -2.71
N ARG A 76 -5.73 9.82 -2.24
CA ARG A 76 -5.39 8.48 -1.77
C ARG A 76 -5.26 8.47 -0.26
N VAL A 77 -5.86 7.47 0.40
CA VAL A 77 -5.74 7.26 1.85
C VAL A 77 -5.25 5.83 2.06
N GLU A 78 -3.96 5.68 2.33
CA GLU A 78 -3.34 4.36 2.51
C GLU A 78 -3.45 3.93 3.98
N GLU A 79 -3.73 2.62 4.18
CA GLU A 79 -3.87 1.99 5.49
C GLU A 79 -4.95 2.64 6.37
N LEU A 80 -6.13 2.89 5.82
CA LEU A 80 -7.24 3.60 6.46
C LEU A 80 -7.58 3.08 7.87
N THR A 81 -7.45 1.78 8.13
CA THR A 81 -7.66 1.15 9.44
C THR A 81 -6.66 1.58 10.52
N ARG A 82 -5.55 2.22 10.15
CA ARG A 82 -4.60 2.78 11.12
C ARG A 82 -5.02 4.13 11.68
N ILE A 83 -5.93 4.84 11.02
CA ILE A 83 -6.47 6.10 11.52
C ILE A 83 -7.31 5.82 12.78
N PRO A 84 -7.14 6.58 13.88
CA PRO A 84 -8.03 6.51 15.04
C PRO A 84 -9.49 6.68 14.62
N SER A 85 -10.41 5.95 15.29
CA SER A 85 -11.82 5.88 14.88
C SER A 85 -12.55 7.23 14.91
N ASP A 86 -12.21 8.08 15.86
CA ASP A 86 -12.71 9.44 15.97
C ASP A 86 -12.28 10.34 14.81
N VAL A 87 -11.02 10.17 14.35
CA VAL A 87 -10.50 10.89 13.18
C VAL A 87 -11.07 10.35 11.86
N GLN A 88 -11.39 9.05 11.79
CA GLN A 88 -12.06 8.47 10.62
C GLN A 88 -13.42 9.14 10.33
N ASP A 89 -14.10 9.62 11.35
CA ASP A 89 -15.41 10.26 11.20
C ASP A 89 -15.35 11.57 10.40
N ALA A 90 -14.19 12.25 10.36
CA ALA A 90 -13.97 13.41 9.50
C ALA A 90 -14.17 13.08 8.00
N LEU A 91 -13.89 11.83 7.59
CA LEU A 91 -14.11 11.37 6.21
C LEU A 91 -15.59 11.20 5.87
N ILE A 92 -16.46 11.01 6.85
CA ILE A 92 -17.88 10.72 6.61
C ILE A 92 -18.54 11.87 5.85
N THR A 93 -18.40 13.11 6.33
CA THR A 93 -18.96 14.30 5.69
C THR A 93 -18.34 14.54 4.32
N ILE A 94 -17.02 14.41 4.20
CA ILE A 94 -16.29 14.57 2.94
C ILE A 94 -16.80 13.59 1.87
N LEU A 95 -17.02 12.34 2.24
CA LEU A 95 -17.48 11.30 1.31
C LEU A 95 -18.96 11.42 0.96
N SER A 96 -19.82 11.80 1.93
CA SER A 96 -21.27 11.90 1.74
C SER A 96 -21.69 13.18 1.03
N GLU A 97 -21.29 14.30 1.60
CA GLU A 97 -21.78 15.63 1.19
C GLU A 97 -20.81 16.31 0.20
N LYS A 98 -19.63 15.73 0.01
CA LYS A 98 -18.57 16.37 -0.77
C LYS A 98 -18.21 17.77 -0.26
N LEU A 99 -18.32 17.95 1.05
CA LEU A 99 -18.19 19.22 1.75
C LEU A 99 -17.15 19.09 2.88
N LEU A 100 -16.27 20.08 2.99
CA LEU A 100 -15.33 20.22 4.10
C LEU A 100 -15.52 21.60 4.75
N PRO A 101 -16.16 21.69 5.94
CA PRO A 101 -16.31 22.94 6.67
C PRO A 101 -14.95 23.48 7.16
N VAL A 102 -14.79 24.81 7.10
CA VAL A 102 -13.66 25.56 7.67
C VAL A 102 -14.27 26.65 8.59
N PRO A 103 -14.70 26.25 9.81
CA PRO A 103 -15.45 27.14 10.71
C PRO A 103 -14.69 28.42 11.07
N GLU A 104 -13.36 28.33 11.19
CA GLU A 104 -12.49 29.47 11.55
C GLU A 104 -12.51 30.58 10.51
N LEU A 105 -12.84 30.25 9.26
CA LEU A 105 -13.01 31.23 8.18
C LEU A 105 -14.49 31.53 7.89
N GLY A 106 -15.43 30.86 8.57
CA GLY A 106 -16.85 30.93 8.25
C GLY A 106 -17.21 30.39 6.86
N GLU A 107 -16.38 29.51 6.32
CA GLU A 107 -16.46 28.99 4.94
C GLU A 107 -16.56 27.45 4.92
N ALA A 108 -16.80 26.91 3.73
CA ALA A 108 -16.71 25.49 3.46
C ALA A 108 -16.18 25.26 2.05
N VAL A 109 -15.35 24.20 1.90
CA VAL A 109 -14.88 23.76 0.60
C VAL A 109 -15.85 22.74 0.04
N GLN A 110 -16.52 23.10 -1.05
CA GLN A 110 -17.33 22.19 -1.85
C GLN A 110 -16.42 21.51 -2.88
N ALA A 111 -16.48 20.18 -2.98
CA ALA A 111 -15.66 19.46 -3.93
C ALA A 111 -16.06 19.77 -5.38
N VAL A 112 -15.05 20.01 -6.21
CA VAL A 112 -15.21 20.17 -7.65
C VAL A 112 -15.49 18.82 -8.31
N LYS A 113 -16.17 18.83 -9.44
CA LYS A 113 -16.46 17.63 -10.25
C LYS A 113 -15.17 16.89 -10.58
N GLY A 114 -15.14 15.59 -10.32
CA GLY A 114 -13.96 14.72 -10.50
C GLY A 114 -13.37 14.25 -9.16
N PHE A 115 -13.62 14.98 -8.06
CA PHE A 115 -13.15 14.56 -6.74
C PHE A 115 -13.63 13.18 -6.35
N ASN A 116 -12.70 12.34 -5.94
CA ASN A 116 -12.98 11.04 -5.35
C ASN A 116 -11.88 10.65 -4.35
N VAL A 117 -12.14 9.59 -3.59
CA VAL A 117 -11.16 9.00 -2.65
C VAL A 117 -10.97 7.53 -2.97
N ILE A 118 -9.70 7.11 -3.07
CA ILE A 118 -9.30 5.72 -3.08
C ILE A 118 -8.61 5.44 -1.75
N ALA A 119 -9.16 4.51 -0.97
CA ALA A 119 -8.58 4.09 0.29
C ALA A 119 -8.09 2.64 0.20
N THR A 120 -7.05 2.31 0.97
CA THR A 120 -6.59 0.93 1.16
C THR A 120 -6.71 0.53 2.62
N ALA A 121 -6.98 -0.75 2.87
CA ALA A 121 -6.98 -1.32 4.21
C ALA A 121 -6.59 -2.80 4.16
N ASN A 122 -6.02 -3.29 5.26
CA ASN A 122 -5.73 -4.71 5.41
C ASN A 122 -6.94 -5.40 6.06
N ASP A 123 -7.30 -6.57 5.56
CA ASP A 123 -8.43 -7.37 6.07
C ASP A 123 -8.11 -8.14 7.36
N ARG A 124 -6.82 -8.30 7.70
CA ARG A 124 -6.32 -9.08 8.83
C ARG A 124 -5.69 -8.29 9.96
N ASP A 125 -5.65 -6.97 9.87
CA ASP A 125 -5.11 -6.12 10.95
C ASP A 125 -6.07 -6.15 12.17
N ARG A 126 -6.08 -7.27 12.89
CA ARG A 126 -6.80 -7.42 14.15
C ARG A 126 -6.10 -6.56 15.21
N GLY A 127 -6.84 -5.64 15.81
CA GLY A 127 -6.34 -4.78 16.90
C GLY A 127 -5.94 -3.37 16.48
N ILE A 128 -6.12 -2.99 15.22
CA ILE A 128 -6.14 -1.63 14.73
C ILE A 128 -7.61 -1.24 14.53
N ASN A 129 -7.90 0.04 14.41
CA ASN A 129 -9.26 0.55 14.46
C ASN A 129 -10.16 -0.06 13.37
N ASP A 130 -11.23 -0.72 13.76
CA ASP A 130 -12.24 -1.18 12.82
C ASP A 130 -12.89 0.01 12.11
N LEU A 131 -13.08 -0.12 10.81
CA LEU A 131 -13.87 0.88 10.07
C LEU A 131 -15.31 0.87 10.57
N SER A 132 -15.81 2.02 10.97
CA SER A 132 -17.22 2.17 11.37
C SER A 132 -18.15 1.72 10.24
N SER A 133 -19.31 1.17 10.60
CA SER A 133 -20.31 0.76 9.61
C SER A 133 -20.78 1.97 8.77
N ALA A 134 -20.76 3.15 9.36
CA ALA A 134 -21.08 4.40 8.69
C ALA A 134 -20.05 4.73 7.59
N LEU A 135 -18.76 4.57 7.87
CA LEU A 135 -17.72 4.82 6.89
C LEU A 135 -17.69 3.72 5.81
N LYS A 136 -17.81 2.43 6.18
CA LYS A 136 -17.87 1.32 5.21
C LYS A 136 -18.96 1.50 4.16
N ARG A 137 -20.14 1.99 4.52
CA ARG A 137 -21.25 2.21 3.59
C ARG A 137 -20.99 3.29 2.53
N ARG A 138 -19.99 4.12 2.72
CA ARG A 138 -19.62 5.22 1.81
C ARG A 138 -18.60 4.83 0.77
N PHE A 139 -18.02 3.65 0.92
CA PHE A 139 -17.08 3.09 -0.04
C PHE A 139 -17.70 1.95 -0.84
N ASN A 140 -17.42 1.93 -2.14
CA ASN A 140 -17.49 0.72 -2.93
C ASN A 140 -16.25 -0.11 -2.59
N THR A 141 -16.45 -1.31 -2.07
CA THR A 141 -15.36 -2.17 -1.60
C THR A 141 -14.97 -3.19 -2.65
N VAL A 142 -13.69 -3.29 -2.93
CA VAL A 142 -13.09 -4.32 -3.80
C VAL A 142 -12.06 -5.08 -2.99
N VAL A 143 -12.19 -6.39 -2.95
CA VAL A 143 -11.20 -7.27 -2.31
C VAL A 143 -10.18 -7.70 -3.36
N LEU A 144 -8.91 -7.41 -3.10
CA LEU A 144 -7.78 -7.87 -3.91
C LEU A 144 -7.25 -9.20 -3.34
N PRO A 145 -7.52 -10.32 -4.03
CA PRO A 145 -7.02 -11.61 -3.59
C PRO A 145 -5.52 -11.76 -3.88
N LEU A 146 -4.92 -12.77 -3.28
CA LEU A 146 -3.63 -13.28 -3.77
C LEU A 146 -3.82 -13.90 -5.16
N PRO A 147 -2.76 -13.96 -6.00
CA PRO A 147 -2.83 -14.61 -7.31
C PRO A 147 -3.36 -16.04 -7.19
N ALA A 148 -4.32 -16.41 -8.04
CA ALA A 148 -4.98 -17.71 -7.95
C ALA A 148 -4.03 -18.85 -8.33
N THR A 149 -3.22 -18.65 -9.36
CA THR A 149 -2.26 -19.67 -9.87
C THR A 149 -0.81 -19.25 -9.64
N ALA A 150 0.09 -20.24 -9.67
CA ALA A 150 1.53 -19.99 -9.62
C ALA A 150 2.01 -19.19 -10.85
N GLU A 151 1.44 -19.47 -12.02
CA GLU A 151 1.76 -18.80 -13.28
C GLU A 151 1.41 -17.32 -13.24
N GLU A 152 0.25 -16.96 -12.69
CA GLU A 152 -0.12 -15.55 -12.47
C GLU A 152 0.86 -14.86 -11.54
N GLU A 153 1.21 -15.50 -10.42
CA GLU A 153 2.15 -14.94 -9.44
C GLU A 153 3.56 -14.79 -10.04
N VAL A 154 4.06 -15.79 -10.77
CA VAL A 154 5.33 -15.72 -11.52
C VAL A 154 5.31 -14.56 -12.52
N THR A 155 4.20 -14.39 -13.24
CA THR A 155 4.07 -13.30 -14.22
C THR A 155 4.15 -11.93 -13.55
N ILE A 156 3.47 -11.75 -12.40
CA ILE A 156 3.50 -10.50 -11.62
C ILE A 156 4.91 -10.22 -11.12
N VAL A 157 5.54 -11.22 -10.48
CA VAL A 157 6.90 -11.09 -9.94
C VAL A 157 7.90 -10.74 -11.06
N SER A 158 7.85 -11.47 -12.20
CA SER A 158 8.74 -11.24 -13.33
C SER A 158 8.64 -9.81 -13.87
N ARG A 159 7.42 -9.32 -14.09
CA ARG A 159 7.19 -7.93 -14.58
C ARG A 159 7.73 -6.89 -13.60
N ARG A 160 7.40 -7.03 -12.31
CA ARG A 160 7.80 -6.06 -11.30
C ARG A 160 9.31 -6.06 -11.07
N VAL A 161 9.94 -7.23 -11.05
CA VAL A 161 11.39 -7.35 -10.96
C VAL A 161 12.07 -6.70 -12.17
N ALA A 162 11.56 -6.93 -13.39
CA ALA A 162 12.09 -6.29 -14.59
C ALA A 162 11.98 -4.75 -14.54
N ASP A 163 10.85 -4.20 -14.05
CA ASP A 163 10.67 -2.77 -13.90
C ASP A 163 11.64 -2.18 -12.87
N LEU A 164 11.79 -2.84 -11.70
CA LEU A 164 12.68 -2.40 -10.63
C LEU A 164 14.15 -2.49 -11.05
N SER A 165 14.55 -3.58 -11.72
CA SER A 165 15.93 -3.75 -12.21
C SER A 165 16.32 -2.66 -13.20
N ARG A 166 15.38 -2.27 -14.09
CA ARG A 166 15.61 -1.14 -15.01
C ARG A 166 15.73 0.19 -14.27
N ALA A 167 14.88 0.43 -13.29
CA ALA A 167 14.90 1.66 -12.49
C ALA A 167 16.17 1.79 -11.63
N LEU A 168 16.77 0.66 -11.23
CA LEU A 168 18.00 0.60 -10.44
C LEU A 168 19.26 0.46 -11.32
N GLU A 169 19.11 0.48 -12.65
CA GLU A 169 20.22 0.30 -13.62
C GLU A 169 21.06 -0.95 -13.35
N LEU A 170 20.42 -2.02 -12.87
CA LEU A 170 21.11 -3.26 -12.59
C LEU A 170 21.59 -3.91 -13.89
N PRO A 171 22.88 -4.25 -14.02
CA PRO A 171 23.47 -4.85 -15.23
C PRO A 171 23.10 -6.30 -15.45
N ALA A 172 22.01 -6.75 -14.88
CA ALA A 172 21.63 -8.16 -14.87
C ALA A 172 20.86 -8.55 -16.13
N GLU A 173 21.21 -9.71 -16.70
CA GLU A 173 20.26 -10.49 -17.47
C GLU A 173 19.04 -10.75 -16.56
N LEU A 174 17.83 -10.58 -17.10
CA LEU A 174 16.61 -10.85 -16.34
C LEU A 174 16.71 -12.25 -15.72
N PRO A 175 16.29 -12.41 -14.45
CA PRO A 175 16.39 -13.71 -13.80
C PRO A 175 15.69 -14.76 -14.65
N ALA A 176 16.30 -15.92 -14.78
CA ALA A 176 15.66 -17.04 -15.44
C ALA A 176 14.30 -17.29 -14.77
N ALA A 177 13.26 -17.50 -15.56
CA ALA A 177 11.89 -17.73 -15.06
C ALA A 177 11.83 -18.85 -14.02
N ASP A 178 12.77 -19.79 -14.08
CA ASP A 178 12.88 -20.89 -13.13
C ASP A 178 13.22 -20.44 -11.71
N GLU A 179 14.08 -19.44 -11.53
CA GLU A 179 14.44 -18.94 -10.19
C GLU A 179 13.27 -18.16 -9.56
N ILE A 180 12.55 -17.38 -10.37
CA ILE A 180 11.32 -16.73 -9.92
C ILE A 180 10.26 -17.78 -9.54
N ARG A 181 10.10 -18.81 -10.36
CA ARG A 181 9.15 -19.90 -10.09
C ARG A 181 9.51 -20.62 -8.78
N ARG A 182 10.77 -20.87 -8.49
CA ARG A 182 11.21 -21.47 -7.22
C ARG A 182 10.80 -20.62 -6.02
N VAL A 183 11.05 -19.31 -6.04
CA VAL A 183 10.66 -18.42 -4.95
C VAL A 183 9.14 -18.41 -4.78
N VAL A 184 8.39 -18.31 -5.88
CA VAL A 184 6.91 -18.32 -5.85
C VAL A 184 6.40 -19.65 -5.29
N THR A 185 6.94 -20.80 -5.74
CA THR A 185 6.56 -22.14 -5.23
C THR A 185 6.81 -22.24 -3.73
N ILE A 186 8.00 -21.87 -3.25
CA ILE A 186 8.33 -21.88 -1.81
C ILE A 186 7.31 -21.04 -1.02
N PHE A 187 6.98 -19.83 -1.51
CA PHE A 187 6.04 -18.96 -0.81
C PHE A 187 4.63 -19.54 -0.79
N ARG A 188 4.20 -20.15 -1.88
CA ARG A 188 2.87 -20.79 -1.97
C ARG A 188 2.76 -22.00 -1.05
N GLU A 189 3.77 -22.88 -1.04
CA GLU A 189 3.84 -24.04 -0.17
C GLU A 189 3.81 -23.66 1.31
N LEU A 190 4.63 -22.69 1.70
CA LEU A 190 4.64 -22.18 3.08
C LEU A 190 3.32 -21.51 3.47
N ARG A 191 2.68 -20.78 2.57
CA ARG A 191 1.32 -20.22 2.81
C ARG A 191 0.26 -21.29 2.97
N ALA A 192 0.37 -22.36 2.16
CA ALA A 192 -0.57 -23.48 2.19
C ALA A 192 -0.33 -24.43 3.37
N GLY A 193 0.90 -24.44 3.94
CA GLY A 193 1.31 -25.41 4.94
C GLY A 193 1.52 -26.83 4.37
N LEU A 194 1.68 -26.93 3.04
CA LEU A 194 1.77 -28.19 2.31
C LEU A 194 2.60 -28.00 1.04
N THR A 195 3.40 -29.00 0.69
CA THR A 195 4.13 -29.01 -0.60
C THR A 195 3.17 -29.10 -1.78
N GLU A 196 3.59 -28.61 -2.96
CA GLU A 196 2.79 -28.58 -4.19
C GLU A 196 2.30 -30.00 -4.59
N ASP A 197 3.12 -31.02 -4.37
CA ASP A 197 2.76 -32.42 -4.61
C ASP A 197 1.84 -33.04 -3.53
N GLY A 198 1.53 -32.30 -2.47
CA GLY A 198 0.66 -32.71 -1.36
C GLY A 198 1.25 -33.77 -0.43
N ARG A 199 2.55 -34.12 -0.55
CA ARG A 199 3.17 -35.22 0.17
C ARG A 199 3.72 -34.84 1.54
N ALA A 200 4.20 -33.62 1.70
CA ALA A 200 4.82 -33.16 2.93
C ALA A 200 4.08 -31.94 3.52
N LYS A 201 3.87 -31.95 4.82
CA LYS A 201 3.43 -30.77 5.56
C LYS A 201 4.65 -29.90 5.83
N VAL A 202 4.50 -28.60 5.61
CA VAL A 202 5.49 -27.59 5.95
C VAL A 202 4.92 -26.63 6.98
N LYS A 203 5.76 -26.11 7.85
CA LYS A 203 5.34 -25.14 8.86
C LYS A 203 5.08 -23.81 8.18
N SER A 204 3.88 -23.27 8.29
CA SER A 204 3.59 -21.92 7.84
C SER A 204 4.22 -20.89 8.80
N PRO A 205 4.91 -19.87 8.30
CA PRO A 205 5.47 -18.82 9.15
C PRO A 205 4.35 -17.98 9.80
N SER A 206 4.70 -17.25 10.85
CA SER A 206 3.79 -16.36 11.58
C SER A 206 3.30 -15.19 10.71
N GLY A 207 4.16 -14.72 9.80
CA GLY A 207 3.87 -13.67 8.84
C GLY A 207 3.19 -14.19 7.56
N THR A 208 2.50 -13.30 6.86
CA THR A 208 1.96 -13.60 5.53
C THR A 208 3.08 -13.43 4.50
N LEU A 209 3.45 -14.51 3.82
CA LEU A 209 4.36 -14.45 2.68
C LEU A 209 3.60 -13.89 1.46
N SER A 210 3.88 -12.68 1.11
CA SER A 210 3.17 -11.95 0.05
C SER A 210 3.91 -11.98 -1.28
N THR A 211 3.19 -11.74 -2.38
CA THR A 211 3.80 -11.53 -3.70
C THR A 211 4.78 -10.35 -3.69
N GLY A 212 4.51 -9.31 -2.88
CA GLY A 212 5.43 -8.19 -2.69
C GLY A 212 6.76 -8.60 -2.07
N GLU A 213 6.75 -9.51 -1.09
CA GLU A 213 7.98 -10.06 -0.50
C GLU A 213 8.72 -10.97 -1.48
N ALA A 214 8.03 -11.74 -2.31
CA ALA A 214 8.66 -12.51 -3.39
C ALA A 214 9.41 -11.60 -4.37
N ILE A 215 8.81 -10.47 -4.77
CA ILE A 215 9.47 -9.44 -5.59
C ILE A 215 10.73 -8.92 -4.90
N SER A 216 10.65 -8.61 -3.61
CA SER A 216 11.79 -8.10 -2.83
C SER A 216 12.93 -9.12 -2.74
N VAL A 217 12.62 -10.40 -2.50
CA VAL A 217 13.62 -11.48 -2.43
C VAL A 217 14.36 -11.60 -3.77
N VAL A 218 13.63 -11.67 -4.88
CA VAL A 218 14.25 -11.80 -6.22
C VAL A 218 15.08 -10.56 -6.56
N ASN A 219 14.54 -9.35 -6.29
CA ASN A 219 15.25 -8.11 -6.58
C ASN A 219 16.54 -7.95 -5.73
N SER A 220 16.50 -8.35 -4.45
CA SER A 220 17.70 -8.37 -3.59
C SER A 220 18.73 -9.38 -4.06
N GLY A 221 18.29 -10.57 -4.49
CA GLY A 221 19.19 -11.58 -5.08
C GLY A 221 19.87 -11.07 -6.35
N LEU A 222 19.14 -10.38 -7.22
CA LEU A 222 19.71 -9.75 -8.42
C LEU A 222 20.73 -8.67 -8.08
N ALA A 223 20.45 -7.83 -7.08
CA ALA A 223 21.41 -6.82 -6.64
C ALA A 223 22.69 -7.47 -6.07
N LEU A 224 22.57 -8.57 -5.31
CA LEU A 224 23.72 -9.33 -4.83
C LEU A 224 24.53 -9.92 -5.98
N ALA A 225 23.87 -10.59 -6.92
CA ALA A 225 24.54 -11.16 -8.10
C ALA A 225 25.24 -10.10 -8.94
N ALA A 226 24.61 -8.94 -9.14
CA ALA A 226 25.16 -7.85 -9.94
C ALA A 226 26.38 -7.16 -9.31
N HIS A 227 26.36 -6.96 -7.99
CA HIS A 227 27.40 -6.18 -7.29
C HIS A 227 28.49 -7.03 -6.66
N PHE A 228 28.20 -8.28 -6.31
CA PHE A 228 29.11 -9.16 -5.58
C PHE A 228 29.34 -10.52 -6.24
N GLY A 229 28.58 -10.83 -7.29
CA GLY A 229 28.65 -12.07 -8.06
C GLY A 229 29.12 -11.87 -9.50
N ASP A 230 28.72 -12.79 -10.36
CA ASP A 230 29.04 -12.81 -11.80
C ASP A 230 27.94 -12.16 -12.68
N GLY A 231 26.96 -11.53 -12.07
CA GLY A 231 25.82 -10.89 -12.76
C GLY A 231 24.66 -11.85 -13.08
N ARG A 232 24.77 -13.12 -12.68
CA ARG A 232 23.72 -14.13 -12.87
C ARG A 232 23.10 -14.51 -11.53
N LEU A 233 21.77 -14.49 -11.47
CA LEU A 233 21.04 -14.88 -10.28
C LEU A 233 21.23 -16.39 -10.02
N ALA A 234 21.82 -16.72 -8.89
CA ALA A 234 21.97 -18.10 -8.42
C ALA A 234 21.08 -18.37 -7.21
N PRO A 235 20.74 -19.65 -6.92
CA PRO A 235 19.99 -20.02 -5.71
C PRO A 235 20.61 -19.52 -4.41
N SER A 236 21.94 -19.42 -4.33
CA SER A 236 22.69 -18.88 -3.18
C SER A 236 22.33 -17.41 -2.91
N ASP A 237 22.09 -16.60 -3.96
CA ASP A 237 21.78 -15.19 -3.84
C ASP A 237 20.36 -14.98 -3.30
N LEU A 238 19.49 -15.93 -3.56
CA LEU A 238 18.11 -15.94 -3.05
C LEU A 238 18.00 -16.41 -1.60
N ALA A 239 18.92 -17.31 -1.16
CA ALA A 239 18.82 -17.98 0.13
C ALA A 239 18.77 -17.01 1.32
N ALA A 240 19.64 -15.98 1.33
CA ALA A 240 19.66 -14.96 2.38
C ALA A 240 18.37 -14.14 2.40
N GLY A 241 17.88 -13.74 1.23
CA GLY A 241 16.62 -13.01 1.07
C GLY A 241 15.41 -13.84 1.50
N LEU A 242 15.38 -15.14 1.16
CA LEU A 242 14.33 -16.07 1.58
C LEU A 242 14.29 -16.22 3.10
N THR A 243 15.44 -16.42 3.74
CA THR A 243 15.52 -16.52 5.21
C THR A 243 14.93 -15.29 5.88
N GLY A 244 15.32 -14.09 5.44
CA GLY A 244 14.81 -12.83 5.99
C GLY A 244 13.33 -12.54 5.67
N ALA A 245 12.80 -13.11 4.58
CA ALA A 245 11.38 -13.02 4.25
C ALA A 245 10.52 -13.98 5.08
N ILE A 246 11.01 -15.19 5.35
CA ILE A 246 10.28 -16.25 6.03
C ILE A 246 10.32 -16.06 7.55
N ILE A 247 11.50 -15.79 8.12
CA ILE A 247 11.67 -15.65 9.57
C ILE A 247 11.40 -14.21 9.97
N LYS A 248 10.18 -13.93 10.40
CA LYS A 248 9.77 -12.62 10.95
C LYS A 248 9.81 -12.63 12.47
N ASP A 249 9.49 -13.75 13.08
CA ASP A 249 9.60 -13.98 14.51
C ASP A 249 10.58 -15.15 14.73
N PRO A 250 11.81 -14.89 15.24
CA PRO A 250 12.83 -15.93 15.44
C PRO A 250 12.41 -17.05 16.39
N VAL A 251 11.42 -16.81 17.26
CA VAL A 251 10.93 -17.82 18.22
C VAL A 251 9.84 -18.69 17.58
N GLN A 252 8.97 -18.09 16.77
CA GLN A 252 7.83 -18.78 16.17
C GLN A 252 8.17 -19.42 14.81
N ASP A 253 9.05 -18.80 14.04
CA ASP A 253 9.34 -19.18 12.66
C ASP A 253 10.59 -20.05 12.51
N ALA A 254 11.38 -20.21 13.58
CA ALA A 254 12.58 -21.06 13.59
C ALA A 254 12.25 -22.59 13.67
#